data_b0d6920c62c5ab75acc7efb2f5a52072
#
_entry.id   b0d6920c62c5ab75acc7efb2f5a52072
#
_cell.length_a   1.000
_cell.length_b   1.000
_cell.length_c   1.000
_cell.angle_alpha   90.00
_cell.angle_beta   90.00
_cell.angle_gamma   90.00
#
_symmetry.space_group_name_H-M   'P 1'
#
loop_
_entity.id
_entity.type
_entity.pdbx_description
1 polymer ?
#
loop_
_entity_poly.entity_id
_entity_poly.type
_entity_poly.pdbx_seq_one_letter_code
_entity_poly.pdbx_strand_id
1 'polypeptide(L)'
;MSDSRKEEIDKLVKEKIPYQHLTKEELQKVYASLVEENFSDSKRIHFIADLGRSPEIAFHFELICKDWEEGTDMNYEASFDQHGQEGIDYLLETLNKEEDESQRILIIYFLAKILSKARHRDFYESSCRQVLPVLLSLLPSSEASNRRKLIIALGWIGSTNEIEILGQHLLTDQDPLCRAWSASSLMQLSFYQVEKEVLIEKTKDLFGEAIAEEKNLQTCALMIEAAQVLFGKKWIPTSAVENLEVEKIEKARKSAIRFLKKQ
;
A
#
# COMPACT_ATOMS: atom_id res chain seq x y z
N MET A 1 -20.89 -35.32 11.49
CA MET A 1 -19.62 -35.48 10.74
C MET A 1 -19.20 -36.91 11.01
N SER A 2 -18.95 -37.71 9.96
CA SER A 2 -18.59 -39.13 10.13
C SER A 2 -17.21 -39.26 10.73
N ASP A 3 -16.99 -40.27 11.60
CA ASP A 3 -15.69 -40.55 12.26
C ASP A 3 -14.55 -40.70 11.26
N SER A 4 -14.82 -41.21 10.06
CA SER A 4 -13.87 -41.32 8.93
C SER A 4 -13.25 -39.97 8.51
N ARG A 5 -14.00 -38.88 8.56
CA ARG A 5 -13.51 -37.52 8.18
C ARG A 5 -12.64 -36.90 9.28
N LYS A 6 -12.89 -37.29 10.53
CA LYS A 6 -12.05 -36.89 11.67
C LYS A 6 -10.72 -37.60 11.66
N GLU A 7 -10.71 -38.91 11.36
CA GLU A 7 -9.49 -39.71 11.22
C GLU A 7 -8.64 -39.25 10.04
N GLU A 8 -9.26 -38.83 8.94
CA GLU A 8 -8.56 -38.30 7.77
C GLU A 8 -7.91 -36.92 8.06
N ILE A 9 -8.63 -36.04 8.78
CA ILE A 9 -8.10 -34.74 9.24
C ILE A 9 -6.98 -34.95 10.27
N ASP A 10 -7.15 -35.88 11.22
CA ASP A 10 -6.12 -36.21 12.22
C ASP A 10 -4.87 -36.85 11.57
N LYS A 11 -5.06 -37.60 10.48
CA LYS A 11 -3.96 -38.14 9.70
C LYS A 11 -3.20 -37.03 8.93
N LEU A 12 -3.92 -36.11 8.30
CA LEU A 12 -3.34 -34.92 7.62
C LEU A 12 -2.66 -33.95 8.61
N VAL A 13 -3.14 -33.87 9.85
CA VAL A 13 -2.52 -33.07 10.91
C VAL A 13 -1.28 -33.77 11.49
N LYS A 14 -1.25 -35.12 11.52
CA LYS A 14 -0.10 -35.92 11.99
C LYS A 14 1.00 -36.08 10.92
N GLU A 15 0.63 -36.02 9.65
CA GLU A 15 1.55 -35.99 8.52
C GLU A 15 2.03 -34.56 8.17
N LYS A 16 2.04 -33.64 9.11
CA LYS A 16 2.88 -32.44 8.98
C LYS A 16 4.34 -32.93 8.98
N ILE A 17 4.82 -33.30 7.80
CA ILE A 17 6.26 -33.31 7.51
C ILE A 17 6.72 -31.93 7.95
N PRO A 18 7.63 -31.80 8.94
CA PRO A 18 8.15 -30.51 9.31
C PRO A 18 8.66 -29.86 8.03
N TYR A 19 8.07 -28.72 7.64
CA TYR A 19 8.49 -27.99 6.45
C TYR A 19 9.97 -27.65 6.66
N GLN A 20 10.84 -28.25 5.86
CA GLN A 20 12.26 -27.96 5.91
C GLN A 20 12.48 -26.62 5.24
N HIS A 21 12.84 -25.61 6.03
CA HIS A 21 13.19 -24.31 5.50
C HIS A 21 14.40 -24.43 4.59
N LEU A 22 14.31 -23.86 3.39
CA LEU A 22 15.44 -23.85 2.46
C LEU A 22 16.53 -22.90 2.98
N THR A 23 17.77 -23.34 2.90
CA THR A 23 18.94 -22.50 3.16
C THR A 23 19.15 -21.51 2.00
N LYS A 24 20.02 -20.50 2.22
CA LYS A 24 20.38 -19.54 1.18
C LYS A 24 20.91 -20.23 -0.07
N GLU A 25 21.77 -21.21 0.07
CA GLU A 25 22.37 -21.96 -1.04
C GLU A 25 21.32 -22.75 -1.84
N GLU A 26 20.34 -23.33 -1.15
CA GLU A 26 19.23 -24.04 -1.80
C GLU A 26 18.31 -23.07 -2.55
N LEU A 27 17.96 -21.94 -1.94
CA LEU A 27 17.19 -20.87 -2.59
C LEU A 27 17.90 -20.33 -3.82
N GLN A 28 19.21 -20.10 -3.75
CA GLN A 28 20.01 -19.65 -4.89
C GLN A 28 20.01 -20.66 -6.05
N LYS A 29 20.08 -21.97 -5.74
CA LYS A 29 19.98 -23.02 -6.77
C LYS A 29 18.61 -23.04 -7.44
N VAL A 30 17.53 -22.91 -6.64
CA VAL A 30 16.16 -22.84 -7.19
C VAL A 30 16.02 -21.60 -8.06
N TYR A 31 16.52 -20.45 -7.62
CA TYR A 31 16.51 -19.21 -8.38
C TYR A 31 17.23 -19.34 -9.72
N ALA A 32 18.44 -19.92 -9.73
CA ALA A 32 19.21 -20.16 -10.96
C ALA A 32 18.44 -21.03 -11.95
N SER A 33 17.80 -22.12 -11.47
CA SER A 33 16.95 -22.98 -12.30
C SER A 33 15.74 -22.22 -12.87
N LEU A 34 15.13 -21.32 -12.10
CA LEU A 34 14.02 -20.48 -12.58
C LEU A 34 14.45 -19.53 -13.69
N VAL A 35 15.63 -18.93 -13.58
CA VAL A 35 16.22 -18.07 -14.61
C VAL A 35 16.41 -18.85 -15.92
N GLU A 36 17.01 -20.07 -15.84
CA GLU A 36 17.23 -20.93 -17.00
C GLU A 36 15.92 -21.35 -17.69
N GLU A 37 14.84 -21.55 -16.91
CA GLU A 37 13.51 -21.95 -17.39
C GLU A 37 12.61 -20.77 -17.76
N ASN A 38 13.11 -19.55 -17.77
CA ASN A 38 12.35 -18.33 -18.04
C ASN A 38 11.13 -18.15 -17.13
N PHE A 39 11.30 -18.45 -15.83
CA PHE A 39 10.32 -18.22 -14.76
C PHE A 39 8.92 -18.77 -15.01
N SER A 40 8.79 -20.10 -15.19
CA SER A 40 7.45 -20.70 -15.29
C SER A 40 6.60 -20.34 -14.07
N ASP A 41 5.34 -19.90 -14.28
CA ASP A 41 4.46 -19.35 -13.24
C ASP A 41 4.31 -20.26 -12.01
N SER A 42 4.13 -21.56 -12.23
CA SER A 42 3.97 -22.50 -11.12
C SER A 42 5.20 -22.56 -10.21
N LYS A 43 6.41 -22.67 -10.80
CA LYS A 43 7.66 -22.75 -10.04
C LYS A 43 7.97 -21.42 -9.34
N ARG A 44 7.68 -20.29 -10.02
CA ARG A 44 7.82 -18.95 -9.45
C ARG A 44 6.97 -18.79 -8.18
N ILE A 45 5.70 -19.18 -8.22
CA ILE A 45 4.78 -19.10 -7.07
C ILE A 45 5.31 -19.94 -5.89
N HIS A 46 5.80 -21.15 -6.14
CA HIS A 46 6.39 -21.99 -5.10
C HIS A 46 7.65 -21.34 -4.50
N PHE A 47 8.53 -20.82 -5.35
CA PHE A 47 9.74 -20.14 -4.90
C PHE A 47 9.44 -18.90 -4.04
N ILE A 48 8.44 -18.08 -4.43
CA ILE A 48 8.00 -16.94 -3.61
C ILE A 48 7.51 -17.42 -2.24
N ALA A 49 6.74 -18.51 -2.19
CA ALA A 49 6.29 -19.07 -0.93
C ALA A 49 7.45 -19.60 -0.07
N ASP A 50 8.46 -20.20 -0.69
CA ASP A 50 9.66 -20.70 0.00
C ASP A 50 10.51 -19.55 0.55
N LEU A 51 10.67 -18.46 -0.19
CA LEU A 51 11.32 -17.22 0.29
C LEU A 51 10.67 -16.72 1.58
N GLY A 52 9.34 -16.57 1.59
CA GLY A 52 8.64 -16.04 2.76
C GLY A 52 8.70 -16.94 4.00
N ARG A 53 8.95 -18.24 3.82
CA ARG A 53 9.06 -19.21 4.91
C ARG A 53 10.50 -19.44 5.38
N SER A 54 11.47 -19.06 4.57
CA SER A 54 12.89 -19.20 4.87
C SER A 54 13.33 -18.17 5.92
N PRO A 55 14.32 -18.44 6.75
CA PRO A 55 14.95 -17.45 7.62
C PRO A 55 15.85 -16.46 6.86
N GLU A 56 16.03 -16.62 5.56
CA GLU A 56 16.95 -15.86 4.72
C GLU A 56 16.37 -14.51 4.29
N ILE A 57 15.97 -13.69 5.26
CA ILE A 57 15.30 -12.37 5.04
C ILE A 57 16.14 -11.45 4.14
N ALA A 58 17.44 -11.40 4.36
CA ALA A 58 18.35 -10.57 3.58
C ALA A 58 18.38 -10.96 2.09
N PHE A 59 18.40 -12.27 1.80
CA PHE A 59 18.37 -12.76 0.43
C PHE A 59 17.01 -12.51 -0.23
N HIS A 60 15.92 -12.68 0.51
CA HIS A 60 14.58 -12.34 0.02
C HIS A 60 14.49 -10.86 -0.36
N PHE A 61 14.99 -9.98 0.51
CA PHE A 61 14.98 -8.54 0.24
C PHE A 61 15.92 -8.14 -0.92
N GLU A 62 17.07 -8.80 -1.07
CA GLU A 62 17.97 -8.63 -2.22
C GLU A 62 17.24 -8.89 -3.55
N LEU A 63 16.43 -9.96 -3.62
CA LEU A 63 15.62 -10.27 -4.81
C LEU A 63 14.51 -9.24 -5.05
N ILE A 64 13.91 -8.70 -4.00
CA ILE A 64 12.91 -7.62 -4.10
C ILE A 64 13.56 -6.35 -4.66
N CYS A 65 14.73 -5.95 -4.14
CA CYS A 65 15.46 -4.79 -4.66
C CYS A 65 15.81 -4.96 -6.14
N LYS A 66 16.28 -6.15 -6.52
CA LYS A 66 16.58 -6.49 -7.90
C LYS A 66 15.35 -6.38 -8.80
N ASP A 67 14.19 -6.88 -8.35
CA ASP A 67 12.92 -6.77 -9.09
C ASP A 67 12.50 -5.31 -9.28
N TRP A 68 12.69 -4.46 -8.28
CA TRP A 68 12.44 -3.01 -8.38
C TRP A 68 13.36 -2.31 -9.39
N GLU A 69 14.65 -2.66 -9.41
CA GLU A 69 15.66 -2.08 -10.31
C GLU A 69 15.42 -2.48 -11.76
N GLU A 70 15.12 -3.77 -11.98
CA GLU A 70 14.94 -4.36 -13.30
C GLU A 70 13.53 -4.15 -13.87
N GLY A 71 12.53 -3.84 -13.00
CA GLY A 71 11.13 -3.69 -13.39
C GLY A 71 10.52 -4.97 -13.95
N THR A 72 10.94 -6.14 -13.44
CA THR A 72 10.55 -7.44 -13.98
C THR A 72 9.19 -7.94 -13.49
N ASP A 73 8.61 -7.30 -12.46
CA ASP A 73 7.31 -7.63 -11.84
C ASP A 73 7.19 -9.10 -11.42
N MET A 74 8.28 -9.65 -10.86
CA MET A 74 8.32 -11.03 -10.37
C MET A 74 7.47 -11.23 -9.11
N ASN A 75 7.11 -10.11 -8.45
CA ASN A 75 6.25 -10.10 -7.27
C ASN A 75 6.83 -10.84 -6.05
N TYR A 76 8.15 -10.78 -5.86
CA TYR A 76 8.81 -11.36 -4.68
C TYR A 76 8.30 -10.78 -3.36
N GLU A 77 7.79 -9.54 -3.38
CA GLU A 77 7.18 -8.90 -2.21
C GLU A 77 6.00 -9.68 -1.60
N ALA A 78 5.33 -10.53 -2.38
CA ALA A 78 4.03 -11.11 -2.03
C ALA A 78 4.06 -11.97 -0.75
N SER A 79 5.21 -12.53 -0.38
CA SER A 79 5.37 -13.39 0.79
C SER A 79 6.26 -12.80 1.89
N PHE A 80 6.79 -11.59 1.72
CA PHE A 80 7.73 -11.01 2.69
C PHE A 80 7.08 -10.78 4.07
N ASP A 81 5.77 -10.52 4.10
CA ASP A 81 4.99 -10.38 5.34
C ASP A 81 4.99 -11.66 6.22
N GLN A 82 5.34 -12.82 5.67
CA GLN A 82 5.49 -14.06 6.42
C GLN A 82 6.70 -14.05 7.39
N HIS A 83 7.69 -13.20 7.17
CA HIS A 83 8.80 -13.00 8.11
C HIS A 83 8.36 -12.29 9.41
N GLY A 84 7.15 -11.72 9.44
CA GLY A 84 6.58 -11.11 10.65
C GLY A 84 7.43 -9.98 11.22
N GLN A 85 7.64 -10.02 12.54
CA GLN A 85 8.44 -9.00 13.25
C GLN A 85 9.88 -8.92 12.74
N GLU A 86 10.54 -10.05 12.51
CA GLU A 86 11.95 -10.11 12.07
C GLU A 86 12.13 -9.43 10.71
N GLY A 87 11.16 -9.60 9.79
CA GLY A 87 11.16 -8.91 8.50
C GLY A 87 11.01 -7.39 8.64
N ILE A 88 10.15 -6.93 9.54
CA ILE A 88 9.97 -5.50 9.83
C ILE A 88 11.23 -4.91 10.45
N ASP A 89 11.82 -5.58 11.43
CA ASP A 89 13.05 -5.12 12.10
C ASP A 89 14.21 -5.01 11.11
N TYR A 90 14.35 -6.01 10.21
CA TYR A 90 15.32 -5.98 9.14
C TYR A 90 15.14 -4.78 8.20
N LEU A 91 13.90 -4.49 7.76
CA LEU A 91 13.62 -3.35 6.90
C LEU A 91 13.86 -2.00 7.60
N LEU A 92 13.52 -1.88 8.89
CA LEU A 92 13.80 -0.69 9.69
C LEU A 92 15.30 -0.46 9.85
N GLU A 93 16.08 -1.52 10.10
CA GLU A 93 17.53 -1.43 10.18
C GLU A 93 18.14 -1.03 8.84
N THR A 94 17.64 -1.59 7.73
CA THR A 94 18.06 -1.24 6.37
C THR A 94 17.72 0.21 6.05
N LEU A 95 16.51 0.68 6.37
CA LEU A 95 16.08 2.06 6.18
C LEU A 95 16.99 3.07 6.90
N ASN A 96 17.45 2.71 8.11
CA ASN A 96 18.33 3.57 8.90
C ASN A 96 19.78 3.65 8.35
N LYS A 97 20.20 2.66 7.58
CA LYS A 97 21.54 2.59 6.96
C LYS A 97 21.58 3.14 5.54
N GLU A 98 20.41 3.18 4.88
CA GLU A 98 20.32 3.61 3.48
C GLU A 98 20.47 5.13 3.38
N GLU A 99 21.29 5.59 2.45
CA GLU A 99 21.57 7.02 2.21
C GLU A 99 20.86 7.55 0.95
N ASP A 100 20.56 6.68 -0.02
CA ASP A 100 19.84 7.07 -1.23
C ASP A 100 18.37 7.35 -0.94
N GLU A 101 17.90 8.56 -1.26
CA GLU A 101 16.53 9.00 -0.97
C GLU A 101 15.50 8.13 -1.67
N SER A 102 15.73 7.74 -2.92
CA SER A 102 14.77 6.95 -3.68
C SER A 102 14.65 5.53 -3.12
N GLN A 103 15.76 4.92 -2.71
CA GLN A 103 15.77 3.61 -2.06
C GLN A 103 15.08 3.68 -0.68
N ARG A 104 15.34 4.72 0.11
CA ARG A 104 14.64 4.95 1.38
C ARG A 104 13.13 5.04 1.19
N ILE A 105 12.68 5.74 0.15
CA ILE A 105 11.25 5.88 -0.17
C ILE A 105 10.63 4.53 -0.58
N LEU A 106 11.35 3.72 -1.36
CA LEU A 106 10.90 2.38 -1.72
C LEU A 106 10.77 1.48 -0.48
N ILE A 107 11.74 1.50 0.42
CA ILE A 107 11.71 0.75 1.68
C ILE A 107 10.52 1.20 2.56
N ILE A 108 10.30 2.51 2.70
CA ILE A 108 9.15 3.06 3.45
C ILE A 108 7.82 2.64 2.84
N TYR A 109 7.69 2.74 1.53
CA TYR A 109 6.48 2.33 0.81
C TYR A 109 6.20 0.84 1.04
N PHE A 110 7.24 0.02 0.98
CA PHE A 110 7.13 -1.42 1.23
C PHE A 110 6.79 -1.74 2.69
N LEU A 111 7.45 -1.09 3.66
CA LEU A 111 7.11 -1.19 5.09
C LEU A 111 5.64 -0.83 5.33
N ALA A 112 5.17 0.30 4.81
CA ALA A 112 3.78 0.72 4.95
C ALA A 112 2.80 -0.29 4.33
N LYS A 113 3.14 -0.88 3.18
CA LYS A 113 2.36 -1.93 2.52
C LYS A 113 2.23 -3.18 3.41
N ILE A 114 3.32 -3.63 4.03
CA ILE A 114 3.32 -4.79 4.95
C ILE A 114 2.53 -4.43 6.22
N LEU A 115 2.82 -3.31 6.85
CA LEU A 115 2.15 -2.85 8.06
C LEU A 115 0.64 -2.70 7.85
N SER A 116 0.20 -2.25 6.67
CA SER A 116 -1.23 -2.14 6.36
C SER A 116 -2.00 -3.45 6.49
N LYS A 117 -1.34 -4.58 6.31
CA LYS A 117 -1.90 -5.93 6.48
C LYS A 117 -1.72 -6.48 7.90
N ALA A 118 -0.76 -5.93 8.64
CA ALA A 118 -0.33 -6.42 9.96
C ALA A 118 -0.95 -5.65 11.15
N ARG A 119 -2.04 -4.89 10.95
CA ARG A 119 -2.66 -4.03 11.98
C ARG A 119 -3.05 -4.75 13.27
N HIS A 120 -3.32 -6.04 13.20
CA HIS A 120 -3.69 -6.89 14.33
C HIS A 120 -2.49 -7.47 15.09
N ARG A 121 -1.27 -7.14 14.68
CA ARG A 121 -0.04 -7.66 15.27
C ARG A 121 0.49 -6.70 16.34
N ASP A 122 1.08 -7.25 17.39
CA ASP A 122 1.58 -6.49 18.54
C ASP A 122 2.67 -5.47 18.17
N PHE A 123 3.42 -5.73 17.10
CA PHE A 123 4.47 -4.83 16.63
C PHE A 123 3.96 -3.64 15.78
N TYR A 124 2.70 -3.64 15.35
CA TYR A 124 2.17 -2.65 14.41
C TYR A 124 2.41 -1.20 14.88
N GLU A 125 1.90 -0.87 16.06
CA GLU A 125 1.96 0.48 16.62
C GLU A 125 3.40 0.98 16.83
N SER A 126 4.30 0.10 17.31
CA SER A 126 5.70 0.45 17.53
C SER A 126 6.44 0.68 16.21
N SER A 127 6.14 -0.11 15.18
CA SER A 127 6.73 0.05 13.85
C SER A 127 6.23 1.31 13.14
N CYS A 128 4.92 1.61 13.20
CA CYS A 128 4.38 2.85 12.66
C CYS A 128 5.02 4.09 13.29
N ARG A 129 5.24 4.10 14.62
CA ARG A 129 5.94 5.19 15.30
C ARG A 129 7.38 5.41 14.84
N GLN A 130 8.04 4.39 14.32
CA GLN A 130 9.39 4.50 13.76
C GLN A 130 9.36 4.96 12.29
N VAL A 131 8.42 4.46 11.50
CA VAL A 131 8.34 4.75 10.05
C VAL A 131 7.79 6.15 9.78
N LEU A 132 6.73 6.59 10.47
CA LEU A 132 6.03 7.85 10.18
C LEU A 132 6.94 9.09 10.21
N PRO A 133 7.82 9.29 11.20
CA PRO A 133 8.70 10.47 11.21
C PRO A 133 9.65 10.50 10.00
N VAL A 134 10.19 9.34 9.59
CA VAL A 134 11.07 9.23 8.42
C VAL A 134 10.27 9.50 7.14
N LEU A 135 9.09 8.93 7.01
CA LEU A 135 8.18 9.18 5.89
C LEU A 135 7.87 10.67 5.74
N LEU A 136 7.48 11.33 6.82
CA LEU A 136 7.16 12.75 6.83
C LEU A 136 8.37 13.63 6.47
N SER A 137 9.57 13.24 6.89
CA SER A 137 10.80 13.98 6.53
C SER A 137 11.15 13.90 5.05
N LEU A 138 10.75 12.82 4.36
CA LEU A 138 10.99 12.59 2.93
C LEU A 138 9.83 13.06 2.03
N LEU A 139 8.67 13.37 2.62
CA LEU A 139 7.49 13.79 1.86
C LEU A 139 7.72 15.05 0.98
N PRO A 140 8.59 16.03 1.34
CA PRO A 140 8.93 17.15 0.48
C PRO A 140 9.77 16.81 -0.76
N SER A 141 10.02 15.52 -1.06
CA SER A 141 10.78 15.12 -2.25
C SER A 141 10.32 15.86 -3.50
N SER A 142 11.26 16.32 -4.31
CA SER A 142 11.00 17.01 -5.57
C SER A 142 10.40 16.09 -6.64
N GLU A 143 10.72 14.82 -6.60
CA GLU A 143 10.22 13.79 -7.49
C GLU A 143 8.74 13.46 -7.19
N ALA A 144 7.84 13.75 -8.15
CA ALA A 144 6.41 13.49 -8.00
C ALA A 144 6.08 12.01 -7.80
N SER A 145 6.81 11.11 -8.44
CA SER A 145 6.68 9.67 -8.28
C SER A 145 6.97 9.21 -6.85
N ASN A 146 7.97 9.79 -6.22
CA ASN A 146 8.35 9.55 -4.84
C ASN A 146 7.33 10.11 -3.86
N ARG A 147 6.89 11.38 -4.06
CA ARG A 147 5.81 11.95 -3.24
C ARG A 147 4.54 11.12 -3.30
N ARG A 148 4.15 10.61 -4.48
CA ARG A 148 2.98 9.71 -4.60
C ARG A 148 3.09 8.47 -3.75
N LYS A 149 4.26 7.79 -3.73
CA LYS A 149 4.48 6.61 -2.88
C LYS A 149 4.31 6.95 -1.40
N LEU A 150 4.88 8.08 -0.96
CA LEU A 150 4.79 8.53 0.44
C LEU A 150 3.36 8.93 0.82
N ILE A 151 2.62 9.62 -0.04
CA ILE A 151 1.21 9.95 0.15
C ILE A 151 0.35 8.69 0.28
N ILE A 152 0.56 7.69 -0.58
CA ILE A 152 -0.14 6.40 -0.50
C ILE A 152 0.20 5.69 0.83
N ALA A 153 1.48 5.67 1.21
CA ALA A 153 1.93 5.09 2.46
C ALA A 153 1.27 5.75 3.69
N LEU A 154 1.11 7.07 3.68
CA LEU A 154 0.35 7.80 4.71
C LEU A 154 -1.11 7.34 4.79
N GLY A 155 -1.76 7.08 3.66
CA GLY A 155 -3.11 6.53 3.65
C GLY A 155 -3.22 5.14 4.28
N TRP A 156 -2.13 4.36 4.28
CA TRP A 156 -2.11 3.02 4.84
C TRP A 156 -1.80 2.97 6.33
N ILE A 157 -0.88 3.82 6.82
CA ILE A 157 -0.37 3.76 8.21
C ILE A 157 -0.50 5.07 8.98
N GLY A 158 -1.00 6.13 8.35
CA GLY A 158 -1.24 7.42 9.00
C GLY A 158 -2.36 7.37 10.03
N SER A 159 -2.57 8.46 10.71
CA SER A 159 -3.57 8.66 11.76
C SER A 159 -4.31 9.99 11.59
N THR A 160 -5.04 10.41 12.62
CA THR A 160 -5.67 11.73 12.66
C THR A 160 -4.67 12.89 12.50
N ASN A 161 -3.41 12.68 12.92
CA ASN A 161 -2.36 13.70 12.85
C ASN A 161 -1.94 14.02 11.41
N GLU A 162 -2.04 13.06 10.50
CA GLU A 162 -1.61 13.20 9.11
C GLU A 162 -2.71 13.75 8.18
N ILE A 163 -3.93 14.00 8.68
CA ILE A 163 -5.04 14.57 7.89
C ILE A 163 -4.67 15.95 7.32
N GLU A 164 -4.03 16.80 8.12
CA GLU A 164 -3.68 18.16 7.71
C GLU A 164 -2.68 18.16 6.56
N ILE A 165 -1.62 17.36 6.65
CA ILE A 165 -0.60 17.28 5.60
C ILE A 165 -1.16 16.66 4.31
N LEU A 166 -2.01 15.63 4.41
CA LEU A 166 -2.71 15.07 3.26
C LEU A 166 -3.66 16.11 2.64
N GLY A 167 -4.37 16.91 3.47
CA GLY A 167 -5.19 18.02 3.01
C GLY A 167 -4.41 19.09 2.28
N GLN A 168 -3.21 19.43 2.76
CA GLN A 168 -2.31 20.36 2.08
C GLN A 168 -1.89 19.83 0.69
N HIS A 169 -1.47 18.58 0.58
CA HIS A 169 -1.13 17.97 -0.71
C HIS A 169 -2.35 17.89 -1.65
N LEU A 170 -3.54 17.59 -1.12
CA LEU A 170 -4.78 17.57 -1.88
C LEU A 170 -5.05 18.92 -2.57
N LEU A 171 -4.78 20.03 -1.88
CA LEU A 171 -5.07 21.36 -2.39
C LEU A 171 -3.94 21.96 -3.24
N THR A 172 -2.68 21.71 -2.87
CA THR A 172 -1.56 22.53 -3.34
C THR A 172 -0.43 21.76 -4.02
N ASP A 173 -0.45 20.42 -4.05
CA ASP A 173 0.62 19.70 -4.75
C ASP A 173 0.63 20.06 -6.24
N GLN A 174 1.81 20.31 -6.77
CA GLN A 174 1.98 20.67 -8.19
C GLN A 174 1.62 19.52 -9.13
N ASP A 175 1.84 18.28 -8.71
CA ASP A 175 1.52 17.09 -9.49
C ASP A 175 0.04 16.70 -9.32
N PRO A 176 -0.73 16.59 -10.42
CA PRO A 176 -2.15 16.26 -10.36
C PRO A 176 -2.42 14.89 -9.71
N LEU A 177 -1.54 13.90 -9.96
CA LEU A 177 -1.71 12.57 -9.37
C LEU A 177 -1.39 12.57 -7.87
N CYS A 178 -0.45 13.39 -7.40
CA CYS A 178 -0.24 13.58 -5.96
C CYS A 178 -1.50 14.12 -5.29
N ARG A 179 -2.20 15.11 -5.91
CA ARG A 179 -3.50 15.60 -5.40
C ARG A 179 -4.57 14.50 -5.39
N ALA A 180 -4.68 13.70 -6.47
CA ALA A 180 -5.62 12.59 -6.53
C ALA A 180 -5.36 11.53 -5.45
N TRP A 181 -4.09 11.15 -5.28
CA TRP A 181 -3.71 10.17 -4.26
C TRP A 181 -3.89 10.69 -2.84
N SER A 182 -3.75 12.00 -2.61
CA SER A 182 -4.07 12.61 -1.32
C SER A 182 -5.56 12.45 -0.97
N ALA A 183 -6.45 12.65 -1.95
CA ALA A 183 -7.88 12.38 -1.78
C ALA A 183 -8.14 10.90 -1.43
N SER A 184 -7.50 9.98 -2.16
CA SER A 184 -7.62 8.55 -1.93
C SER A 184 -7.06 8.14 -0.56
N SER A 185 -5.94 8.73 -0.12
CA SER A 185 -5.33 8.47 1.18
C SER A 185 -6.19 8.95 2.34
N LEU A 186 -6.79 10.13 2.23
CA LEU A 186 -7.78 10.62 3.21
C LEU A 186 -8.99 9.67 3.31
N MET A 187 -9.49 9.19 2.20
CA MET A 187 -10.56 8.19 2.19
C MET A 187 -10.09 6.88 2.82
N GLN A 188 -8.87 6.42 2.51
CA GLN A 188 -8.29 5.18 3.02
C GLN A 188 -8.15 5.18 4.55
N LEU A 189 -7.81 6.31 5.18
CA LEU A 189 -7.76 6.45 6.64
C LEU A 189 -9.09 6.09 7.30
N SER A 190 -10.24 6.29 6.63
CA SER A 190 -11.56 5.97 7.17
C SER A 190 -11.85 4.48 7.34
N PHE A 191 -11.05 3.60 6.75
CA PHE A 191 -11.32 2.18 6.83
C PHE A 191 -10.79 1.55 8.11
N TYR A 192 -9.71 2.09 8.69
CA TYR A 192 -9.05 1.42 9.81
C TYR A 192 -8.37 2.35 10.82
N GLN A 193 -8.09 3.61 10.46
CA GLN A 193 -7.14 4.44 11.22
C GLN A 193 -7.80 5.59 11.94
N VAL A 194 -8.87 6.14 11.37
CA VAL A 194 -9.52 7.33 11.89
C VAL A 194 -11.04 7.15 11.83
N GLU A 195 -11.71 7.54 12.91
CA GLU A 195 -13.18 7.57 12.96
C GLU A 195 -13.71 8.38 11.78
N LYS A 196 -14.68 7.80 11.07
CA LYS A 196 -15.21 8.37 9.82
C LYS A 196 -15.80 9.77 10.02
N GLU A 197 -16.45 10.00 11.14
CA GLU A 197 -17.06 11.26 11.51
C GLU A 197 -16.00 12.36 11.66
N VAL A 198 -14.87 12.04 12.27
CA VAL A 198 -13.72 12.96 12.41
C VAL A 198 -13.15 13.33 11.04
N LEU A 199 -13.00 12.33 10.16
CA LEU A 199 -12.54 12.59 8.79
C LEU A 199 -13.53 13.47 8.01
N ILE A 200 -14.83 13.18 8.09
CA ILE A 200 -15.86 13.96 7.43
C ILE A 200 -15.81 15.42 7.88
N GLU A 201 -15.72 15.65 9.20
CA GLU A 201 -15.65 16.99 9.77
C GLU A 201 -14.40 17.75 9.28
N LYS A 202 -13.22 17.12 9.35
CA LYS A 202 -11.95 17.76 9.01
C LYS A 202 -11.72 17.95 7.51
N THR A 203 -12.37 17.14 6.65
CA THR A 203 -12.03 17.10 5.22
C THR A 203 -13.12 17.58 4.28
N LYS A 204 -14.34 17.84 4.77
CA LYS A 204 -15.47 18.24 3.94
C LYS A 204 -15.17 19.48 3.09
N ASP A 205 -14.67 20.53 3.70
CA ASP A 205 -14.34 21.78 3.01
C ASP A 205 -13.15 21.61 2.08
N LEU A 206 -12.11 20.84 2.49
CA LEU A 206 -10.94 20.53 1.68
C LEU A 206 -11.34 19.84 0.36
N PHE A 207 -12.18 18.80 0.44
CA PHE A 207 -12.71 18.15 -0.77
C PHE A 207 -13.57 19.08 -1.62
N GLY A 208 -14.37 19.94 -0.97
CA GLY A 208 -15.20 20.93 -1.66
C GLY A 208 -14.40 21.93 -2.46
N GLU A 209 -13.29 22.41 -1.91
CA GLU A 209 -12.34 23.31 -2.54
C GLU A 209 -11.55 22.58 -3.64
N ALA A 210 -10.91 21.46 -3.31
CA ALA A 210 -10.10 20.70 -4.26
C ALA A 210 -10.89 20.31 -5.52
N ILE A 211 -12.10 19.74 -5.37
CA ILE A 211 -12.94 19.35 -6.50
C ILE A 211 -13.37 20.57 -7.31
N ALA A 212 -13.62 21.73 -6.67
CA ALA A 212 -14.03 22.93 -7.37
C ALA A 212 -12.92 23.55 -8.23
N GLU A 213 -11.67 23.52 -7.74
CA GLU A 213 -10.53 24.18 -8.37
C GLU A 213 -9.73 23.26 -9.30
N GLU A 214 -9.92 21.92 -9.23
CA GLU A 214 -9.16 20.98 -10.03
C GLU A 214 -9.43 21.14 -11.53
N LYS A 215 -8.34 21.31 -12.29
CA LYS A 215 -8.38 21.50 -13.75
C LYS A 215 -8.14 20.20 -14.53
N ASN A 216 -7.43 19.26 -13.95
CA ASN A 216 -7.19 17.97 -14.58
C ASN A 216 -8.42 17.08 -14.41
N LEU A 217 -9.05 16.67 -15.51
CA LEU A 217 -10.29 15.90 -15.50
C LEU A 217 -10.15 14.55 -14.79
N GLN A 218 -9.05 13.84 -15.03
CA GLN A 218 -8.78 12.55 -14.40
C GLN A 218 -8.61 12.69 -12.89
N THR A 219 -7.82 13.67 -12.46
CA THR A 219 -7.63 13.98 -11.04
C THR A 219 -8.94 14.35 -10.37
N CYS A 220 -9.75 15.19 -11.01
CA CYS A 220 -11.09 15.57 -10.51
C CYS A 220 -11.99 14.34 -10.36
N ALA A 221 -11.99 13.42 -11.32
CA ALA A 221 -12.78 12.18 -11.25
C ALA A 221 -12.36 11.31 -10.07
N LEU A 222 -11.05 11.12 -9.86
CA LEU A 222 -10.50 10.35 -8.73
C LEU A 222 -10.82 11.02 -7.38
N MET A 223 -10.73 12.33 -7.27
CA MET A 223 -11.13 13.07 -6.08
C MET A 223 -12.62 12.87 -5.75
N ILE A 224 -13.49 12.92 -6.77
CA ILE A 224 -14.93 12.69 -6.60
C ILE A 224 -15.20 11.25 -6.17
N GLU A 225 -14.49 10.28 -6.73
CA GLU A 225 -14.61 8.87 -6.35
C GLU A 225 -14.18 8.63 -4.90
N ALA A 226 -13.07 9.20 -4.46
CA ALA A 226 -12.64 9.14 -3.06
C ALA A 226 -13.66 9.83 -2.12
N ALA A 227 -14.11 11.01 -2.49
CA ALA A 227 -15.10 11.77 -1.72
C ALA A 227 -16.44 11.01 -1.61
N GLN A 228 -16.94 10.39 -2.68
CA GLN A 228 -18.21 9.66 -2.59
C GLN A 228 -18.16 8.48 -1.63
N VAL A 229 -17.02 7.80 -1.53
CA VAL A 229 -16.81 6.70 -0.58
C VAL A 229 -16.78 7.26 0.85
N LEU A 230 -15.96 8.28 1.09
CA LEU A 230 -15.82 8.89 2.41
C LEU A 230 -17.14 9.47 2.93
N PHE A 231 -17.86 10.23 2.11
CA PHE A 231 -19.13 10.88 2.50
C PHE A 231 -20.38 9.99 2.32
N GLY A 232 -20.21 8.74 1.89
CA GLY A 232 -21.33 7.79 1.71
C GLY A 232 -22.32 8.23 0.63
N LYS A 233 -21.83 8.80 -0.47
CA LYS A 233 -22.64 9.28 -1.60
C LYS A 233 -22.40 8.45 -2.86
N LYS A 234 -23.27 8.64 -3.86
CA LYS A 234 -23.14 8.04 -5.18
C LYS A 234 -23.26 9.14 -6.23
N TRP A 235 -22.12 9.69 -6.65
CA TRP A 235 -22.08 10.76 -7.64
C TRP A 235 -21.61 10.26 -9.01
N ILE A 236 -20.64 9.33 -9.03
CA ILE A 236 -20.01 8.86 -10.24
C ILE A 236 -19.85 7.33 -10.19
N PRO A 237 -20.15 6.58 -11.26
CA PRO A 237 -19.80 5.18 -11.34
C PRO A 237 -18.30 5.01 -11.71
N THR A 238 -17.64 3.99 -11.17
CA THR A 238 -16.22 3.70 -11.43
C THR A 238 -15.92 3.60 -12.92
N SER A 239 -16.81 3.00 -13.72
CA SER A 239 -16.63 2.92 -15.18
C SER A 239 -16.52 4.28 -15.87
N ALA A 240 -17.20 5.32 -15.33
CA ALA A 240 -17.08 6.68 -15.89
C ALA A 240 -15.75 7.35 -15.53
N VAL A 241 -15.14 6.96 -14.38
CA VAL A 241 -13.78 7.38 -14.00
C VAL A 241 -12.76 6.71 -14.89
N GLU A 242 -12.84 5.39 -15.06
CA GLU A 242 -11.93 4.58 -15.88
C GLU A 242 -11.94 5.02 -17.36
N ASN A 243 -13.13 5.30 -17.91
CA ASN A 243 -13.30 5.71 -19.30
C ASN A 243 -13.21 7.23 -19.52
N LEU A 244 -12.94 8.02 -18.47
CA LEU A 244 -12.88 9.49 -18.49
C LEU A 244 -14.10 10.13 -19.18
N GLU A 245 -15.31 9.69 -18.81
CA GLU A 245 -16.57 10.17 -19.39
C GLU A 245 -16.86 11.62 -18.94
N VAL A 246 -16.45 12.61 -19.75
CA VAL A 246 -16.46 14.05 -19.42
C VAL A 246 -17.79 14.50 -18.87
N GLU A 247 -18.91 14.21 -19.56
CA GLU A 247 -20.25 14.66 -19.16
C GLU A 247 -20.66 14.10 -17.78
N LYS A 248 -20.35 12.83 -17.51
CA LYS A 248 -20.65 12.20 -16.21
C LYS A 248 -19.78 12.78 -15.10
N ILE A 249 -18.49 13.02 -15.38
CA ILE A 249 -17.56 13.63 -14.43
C ILE A 249 -18.02 15.04 -14.07
N GLU A 250 -18.36 15.88 -15.05
CA GLU A 250 -18.82 17.27 -14.81
C GLU A 250 -20.18 17.31 -14.07
N LYS A 251 -21.09 16.40 -14.36
CA LYS A 251 -22.34 16.26 -13.60
C LYS A 251 -22.09 15.86 -12.15
N ALA A 252 -21.17 14.89 -11.94
CA ALA A 252 -20.79 14.45 -10.61
C ALA A 252 -20.09 15.56 -9.83
N ARG A 253 -19.19 16.33 -10.48
CA ARG A 253 -18.51 17.50 -9.91
C ARG A 253 -19.50 18.53 -9.35
N LYS A 254 -20.49 18.92 -10.15
CA LYS A 254 -21.54 19.86 -9.72
C LYS A 254 -22.32 19.31 -8.52
N SER A 255 -22.61 18.02 -8.51
CA SER A 255 -23.35 17.35 -7.42
C SER A 255 -22.53 17.28 -6.13
N ALA A 256 -21.25 16.92 -6.24
CA ALA A 256 -20.32 16.85 -5.12
C ALA A 256 -20.12 18.23 -4.48
N ILE A 257 -19.82 19.27 -5.28
CA ILE A 257 -19.65 20.64 -4.79
C ILE A 257 -20.91 21.13 -4.07
N ARG A 258 -22.08 20.87 -4.63
CA ARG A 258 -23.36 21.27 -3.99
C ARG A 258 -23.56 20.63 -2.63
N PHE A 259 -23.12 19.38 -2.45
CA PHE A 259 -23.21 18.67 -1.17
C PHE A 259 -22.14 19.17 -0.18
N LEU A 260 -20.88 19.29 -0.63
CA LEU A 260 -19.74 19.62 0.21
C LEU A 260 -19.76 21.07 0.71
N LYS A 261 -20.30 22.01 -0.09
CA LYS A 261 -20.44 23.45 0.27
C LYS A 261 -21.76 23.80 0.97
N LYS A 262 -22.64 22.82 1.24
CA LYS A 262 -23.83 23.10 2.09
C LYS A 262 -23.38 23.15 3.56
N GLN A 263 -23.65 24.30 4.18
CA GLN A 263 -23.61 24.50 5.63
C GLN A 263 -24.58 23.59 6.36
#